data_643d77a204020da06ce27b19be444b15
#
_entry.id   643d77a204020da06ce27b19be444b15
#
_cell.length_a   1.000
_cell.length_b   1.000
_cell.length_c   1.000
_cell.angle_alpha   90.00
_cell.angle_beta   90.00
_cell.angle_gamma   90.00
#
_symmetry.space_group_name_H-M   'P 1'
#
loop_
_entity.id
_entity.type
_entity.pdbx_description
1 polymer ?
#
loop_
_entity_poly.entity_id
_entity_poly.type
_entity_poly.pdbx_seq_one_letter_code
_entity_poly.pdbx_strand_id
1 'polypeptide(L)' 'MQIQVVKSKIHRVTVTGADLNYIGSITIDEALMEASNIIEGEKVSIVNINNGERLETYAIKGNRNSGEITLN' A
#
# COMPACT_ATOMS: atom_id res chain seq x y z
N MET A 1 -7.13 24.39 14.27
CA MET A 1 -7.62 23.69 13.08
C MET A 1 -6.63 22.59 12.68
N GLN A 2 -7.12 21.42 12.36
CA GLN A 2 -6.27 20.31 11.89
C GLN A 2 -6.57 20.06 10.43
N ILE A 3 -5.52 19.75 9.66
CA ILE A 3 -5.65 19.35 8.27
C ILE A 3 -4.89 18.07 8.03
N GLN A 4 -5.32 17.31 7.04
CA GLN A 4 -4.59 16.13 6.57
C GLN A 4 -3.94 16.46 5.24
N VAL A 5 -2.67 16.09 5.11
CA VAL A 5 -1.92 16.27 3.86
C VAL A 5 -1.29 14.95 3.45
N VAL A 6 -1.00 14.81 2.16
CA VAL A 6 -0.29 13.64 1.65
C VAL A 6 1.15 13.67 2.18
N LYS A 7 1.53 12.59 2.86
CA LYS A 7 2.89 12.41 3.35
C LYS A 7 3.81 11.90 2.25
N SER A 8 3.35 10.89 1.52
CA SER A 8 4.12 10.26 0.44
C SER A 8 3.18 9.46 -0.45
N LYS A 9 3.71 8.94 -1.56
CA LYS A 9 2.91 8.24 -2.55
C LYS A 9 3.75 7.21 -3.31
N ILE A 10 3.17 6.04 -3.53
CA ILE A 10 3.68 5.08 -4.50
C ILE A 10 2.67 5.10 -5.66
N HIS A 11 3.14 5.54 -6.83
CA HIS A 11 2.25 5.85 -7.95
C HIS A 11 2.28 4.74 -9.00
N ARG A 12 1.08 4.20 -9.32
CA ARG A 12 0.87 3.27 -10.42
C ARG A 12 1.66 1.98 -10.32
N VAL A 13 1.84 1.45 -9.11
CA VAL A 13 2.41 0.10 -8.94
C VAL A 13 1.42 -0.95 -9.42
N THR A 14 1.95 -2.10 -9.83
CA THR A 14 1.12 -3.23 -10.24
C THR A 14 0.87 -4.13 -9.03
N VAL A 15 -0.40 -4.46 -8.79
CA VAL A 15 -0.77 -5.44 -7.78
C VAL A 15 -0.32 -6.82 -8.27
N THR A 16 0.46 -7.53 -7.45
CA THR A 16 1.01 -8.84 -7.78
C THR A 16 0.19 -9.99 -7.20
N GLY A 17 -0.71 -9.71 -6.28
CA GLY A 17 -1.58 -10.72 -5.69
C GLY A 17 -2.68 -10.10 -4.86
N ALA A 18 -3.75 -10.86 -4.65
CA ALA A 18 -4.85 -10.44 -3.80
C ALA A 18 -5.50 -11.65 -3.17
N ASP A 19 -5.86 -11.53 -1.88
CA ASP A 19 -6.63 -12.54 -1.16
C ASP A 19 -8.03 -11.97 -0.91
N LEU A 20 -9.02 -12.55 -1.59
CA LEU A 20 -10.40 -12.07 -1.51
C LEU A 20 -11.07 -12.35 -0.16
N ASN A 21 -10.49 -13.24 0.63
CA ASN A 21 -11.04 -13.63 1.94
C ASN A 21 -10.40 -12.88 3.10
N TYR A 22 -9.40 -12.07 2.83
CA TYR A 22 -8.71 -11.32 3.86
C TYR A 22 -9.00 -9.83 3.72
N ILE A 23 -9.21 -9.18 4.84
CA ILE A 23 -9.51 -7.76 4.88
C ILE A 23 -8.66 -7.13 5.96
N GLY A 24 -7.64 -6.36 5.58
CA GLY A 24 -6.95 -5.63 6.61
C GLY A 24 -5.51 -5.22 6.38
N SER A 25 -4.89 -5.58 5.25
CA SER A 25 -3.52 -5.12 5.01
C SER A 25 -3.13 -5.13 3.56
N ILE A 26 -2.06 -4.42 3.25
CA ILE A 26 -1.37 -4.50 1.96
C ILE A 26 0.10 -4.82 2.22
N THR A 27 0.59 -5.88 1.59
CA THR A 27 2.01 -6.23 1.64
C THR A 27 2.72 -5.49 0.53
N ILE A 28 3.75 -4.72 0.90
CA ILE A 28 4.49 -3.88 -0.05
C ILE A 28 5.96 -4.25 0.05
N ASP A 29 6.62 -4.39 -1.10
CA ASP A 29 8.08 -4.56 -1.18
C ASP A 29 8.78 -3.57 -0.24
N GLU A 30 9.63 -4.06 0.64
CA GLU A 30 10.32 -3.24 1.63
C GLU A 30 11.11 -2.09 0.99
N ALA A 31 11.72 -2.30 -0.18
CA ALA A 31 12.47 -1.25 -0.87
C ALA A 31 11.55 -0.10 -1.30
N LEU A 32 10.32 -0.41 -1.72
CA LEU A 32 9.32 0.62 -2.07
C LEU A 32 8.86 1.36 -0.83
N MET A 33 8.69 0.66 0.29
CA MET A 33 8.32 1.29 1.56
C MET A 33 9.41 2.26 2.02
N GLU A 34 10.67 1.86 1.93
CA GLU A 34 11.79 2.75 2.27
C GLU A 34 11.83 3.98 1.36
N ALA A 35 11.69 3.77 0.05
CA ALA A 35 11.76 4.87 -0.91
C ALA A 35 10.63 5.90 -0.70
N SER A 36 9.47 5.44 -0.23
CA SER A 36 8.33 6.31 0.05
C SER A 36 8.22 6.74 1.51
N ASN A 37 9.13 6.26 2.37
CA ASN A 37 9.12 6.50 3.80
C ASN A 37 7.83 6.03 4.49
N ILE A 38 7.31 4.91 4.04
CA ILE A 38 6.17 4.22 4.65
C ILE A 38 6.71 3.16 5.60
N ILE A 39 6.22 3.13 6.82
CA ILE A 39 6.64 2.14 7.82
C ILE A 39 5.58 1.06 7.97
N GLU A 40 6.01 -0.11 8.45
CA GLU A 40 5.09 -1.20 8.74
C GLU A 40 4.06 -0.77 9.78
N GLY A 41 2.79 -1.10 9.52
CA GLY A 41 1.67 -0.69 10.38
C GLY A 41 1.10 0.68 10.04
N GLU A 42 1.70 1.41 9.12
CA GLU A 42 1.19 2.71 8.72
C GLU A 42 -0.13 2.54 7.95
N LYS A 43 -1.12 3.35 8.29
CA LYS A 43 -2.38 3.41 7.55
C LYS A 43 -2.15 4.07 6.20
N VAL A 44 -2.57 3.40 5.14
CA VAL A 44 -2.42 3.90 3.76
C VAL A 44 -3.76 3.91 3.05
N SER A 45 -3.91 4.82 2.11
CA SER A 45 -5.07 4.91 1.23
C SER A 45 -4.69 4.37 -0.14
N ILE A 46 -5.48 3.45 -0.65
CA ILE A 46 -5.25 2.80 -1.93
C ILE A 46 -6.32 3.26 -2.92
N VAL A 47 -5.91 3.57 -4.13
CA VAL A 47 -6.82 3.90 -5.23
C VAL A 47 -6.58 2.91 -6.36
N ASN A 48 -7.65 2.21 -6.76
CA ASN A 48 -7.59 1.34 -7.93
C ASN A 48 -7.88 2.20 -9.17
N ILE A 49 -6.87 2.38 -10.01
CA ILE A 49 -7.01 3.26 -11.18
C ILE A 49 -7.94 2.70 -12.26
N ASN A 50 -8.22 1.40 -12.23
CA ASN A 50 -9.10 0.78 -13.23
C ASN A 50 -10.58 1.11 -13.02
N ASN A 51 -10.99 1.32 -11.78
CA ASN A 51 -12.40 1.58 -11.45
C ASN A 51 -12.60 2.78 -10.52
N GLY A 52 -11.51 3.42 -10.08
CA GLY A 52 -11.58 4.59 -9.20
C GLY A 52 -11.92 4.28 -7.74
N GLU A 53 -12.03 3.02 -7.36
CA GLU A 53 -12.34 2.65 -5.98
C GLU A 53 -11.21 3.00 -5.05
N ARG A 54 -11.57 3.39 -3.83
CA ARG A 54 -10.65 3.74 -2.76
C ARG A 54 -10.89 2.87 -1.55
N LEU A 55 -9.80 2.49 -0.88
CA LEU A 55 -9.89 1.81 0.41
C LEU A 55 -8.73 2.23 1.30
N GLU A 56 -8.92 2.07 2.60
CA GLU A 56 -7.88 2.31 3.58
C GLU A 56 -7.48 1.00 4.24
N THR A 57 -6.19 0.80 4.43
CA THR A 57 -5.66 -0.40 5.07
C THR A 57 -4.31 -0.10 5.71
N TYR A 58 -3.61 -1.13 6.19
CA TYR A 58 -2.33 -0.99 6.86
C TYR A 58 -1.23 -1.69 6.07
N ALA A 59 -0.06 -1.05 6.02
CA ALA A 59 1.08 -1.57 5.28
C ALA A 59 1.82 -2.66 6.07
N ILE A 60 2.19 -3.74 5.38
CA ILE A 60 3.04 -4.81 5.89
C ILE A 60 4.25 -4.94 4.97
N LYS A 61 5.44 -5.17 5.54
CA LYS A 61 6.64 -5.35 4.73
C LYS A 61 6.59 -6.67 3.97
N GLY A 62 6.80 -6.58 2.66
CA GLY A 62 7.09 -7.73 1.81
C GLY A 62 8.59 -7.91 1.63
N ASN A 63 8.96 -8.96 0.91
CA ASN A 63 10.37 -9.26 0.63
C ASN A 63 11.00 -8.14 -0.16
N ARG A 64 12.19 -7.71 0.29
CA ARG A 64 12.92 -6.61 -0.32
C ARG A 64 13.28 -6.91 -1.77
N ASN A 65 13.03 -5.97 -2.65
CA ASN A 65 13.29 -6.05 -4.09
C ASN A 65 12.49 -7.15 -4.80
N SER A 66 11.40 -7.62 -4.21
CA SER A 66 10.52 -8.61 -4.82
C SER A 66 9.53 -8.00 -5.82
N GLY A 67 9.27 -6.70 -5.70
CA GLY A 67 8.20 -6.05 -6.44
C GLY A 67 6.81 -6.39 -5.92
N GLU A 68 6.73 -7.02 -4.76
CA GLU A 68 5.46 -7.51 -4.21
C GLU A 68 4.52 -6.37 -3.81
N ILE A 69 3.30 -6.42 -4.31
CA ILE A 69 2.17 -5.59 -3.87
C ILE A 69 0.98 -6.53 -3.76
N THR A 70 0.69 -6.96 -2.54
CA THR A 70 -0.36 -7.96 -2.30
C THR A 70 -1.44 -7.40 -1.40
N LEU A 71 -2.66 -7.42 -1.89
CA LEU A 71 -3.84 -7.06 -1.08
C LEU A 71 -4.26 -8.27 -0.26
N ASN A 72 -4.20 -8.12 1.04
CA ASN A 72 -4.57 -9.18 1.98
C ASN A 72 -5.95 -8.97 2.57
#